data_1f1a775b38976ba9c6b727969380f9d5
#
_entry.id   1f1a775b38976ba9c6b727969380f9d5
#
_cell.length_a   1.000
_cell.length_b   1.000
_cell.length_c   1.000
_cell.angle_alpha   90.00
_cell.angle_beta   90.00
_cell.angle_gamma   90.00
#
_symmetry.space_group_name_H-M   'P 1'
#
loop_
_entity.id
_entity.type
_entity.pdbx_description
1 polymer ?
#
loop_
_entity_poly.entity_id
_entity_poly.type
_entity_poly.pdbx_seq_one_letter_code
_entity_poly.pdbx_strand_id
1 'polypeptide(L)'
;IEDTARDHDVKRHIHFGLKVISEEWDSKKCHWTVTALNEKTGKEETFSAGFVFNCTGYYTYDAGYTPEIPGLSKFKGDVIHPQQWPENYDYSGKRVVIMGSGATAVTLVPAMTVQPAPKRI
;
A
#
# COMPACT_ATOMS: atom_id res chain seq x y z
N ILE A 1 8.85 4.87 11.69
CA ILE A 1 7.95 3.72 11.99
C ILE A 1 8.75 2.54 12.53
N GLU A 2 9.80 2.06 11.83
CA GLU A 2 10.59 0.92 12.31
C GLU A 2 11.28 1.18 13.65
N ASP A 3 11.85 2.36 13.83
CA ASP A 3 12.46 2.75 15.11
C ASP A 3 11.44 2.76 16.24
N THR A 4 10.26 3.33 16.02
CA THR A 4 9.16 3.33 16.98
C THR A 4 8.73 1.91 17.33
N ALA A 5 8.58 1.04 16.33
CA ALA A 5 8.21 -0.36 16.55
C ALA A 5 9.27 -1.14 17.35
N ARG A 6 10.56 -0.80 17.16
CA ARG A 6 11.66 -1.38 17.93
C ARG A 6 11.67 -0.85 19.37
N ASP A 7 11.59 0.48 19.54
CA ASP A 7 11.72 1.14 20.83
C ASP A 7 10.59 0.79 21.82
N HIS A 8 9.43 0.43 21.26
CA HIS A 8 8.24 -0.01 22.03
C HIS A 8 7.95 -1.51 21.93
N ASP A 9 8.88 -2.28 21.39
CA ASP A 9 8.78 -3.75 21.25
C ASP A 9 7.45 -4.22 20.59
N VAL A 10 6.98 -3.47 19.60
CA VAL A 10 5.70 -3.72 18.93
C VAL A 10 5.76 -4.95 18.04
N LYS A 11 6.92 -5.23 17.43
CA LYS A 11 7.07 -6.30 16.42
C LYS A 11 6.65 -7.68 16.92
N ARG A 12 6.84 -7.99 18.20
CA ARG A 12 6.44 -9.29 18.80
C ARG A 12 4.92 -9.51 18.84
N HIS A 13 4.15 -8.43 18.73
CA HIS A 13 2.69 -8.48 18.75
C HIS A 13 2.06 -8.46 17.34
N ILE A 14 2.88 -8.40 16.28
CA ILE A 14 2.41 -8.37 14.91
C ILE A 14 2.45 -9.77 14.31
N HIS A 15 1.33 -10.23 13.80
CA HIS A 15 1.23 -11.46 13.03
C HIS A 15 1.31 -11.13 11.54
N PHE A 16 2.48 -11.32 10.95
CA PHE A 16 2.71 -11.05 9.53
C PHE A 16 2.20 -12.19 8.64
N GLY A 17 1.82 -11.85 7.40
CA GLY A 17 1.34 -12.83 6.42
C GLY A 17 -0.07 -13.33 6.70
N LEU A 18 -0.85 -12.58 7.49
CA LEU A 18 -2.25 -12.83 7.75
C LEU A 18 -3.10 -11.75 7.07
N LYS A 19 -3.94 -12.15 6.14
CA LYS A 19 -4.92 -11.27 5.48
C LYS A 19 -6.27 -11.43 6.16
N VAL A 20 -6.75 -10.39 6.84
CA VAL A 20 -8.10 -10.40 7.45
C VAL A 20 -9.15 -10.50 6.35
N ILE A 21 -10.05 -11.47 6.48
CA ILE A 21 -11.12 -11.76 5.50
C ILE A 21 -12.52 -11.53 6.05
N SER A 22 -12.70 -11.60 7.38
CA SER A 22 -13.97 -11.22 8.02
C SER A 22 -13.76 -10.74 9.45
N GLU A 23 -14.69 -9.92 9.90
CA GLU A 23 -14.80 -9.43 11.28
C GLU A 23 -16.26 -9.47 11.69
N GLU A 24 -16.57 -10.27 12.69
CA GLU A 24 -17.94 -10.50 13.13
C GLU A 24 -18.10 -10.17 14.61
N TRP A 25 -19.08 -9.33 14.94
CA TRP A 25 -19.44 -8.99 16.30
C TRP A 25 -20.50 -9.91 16.87
N ASP A 26 -20.24 -10.51 18.02
CA ASP A 26 -21.23 -11.26 18.81
C ASP A 26 -21.70 -10.44 20.00
N SER A 27 -22.93 -9.90 19.91
CA SER A 27 -23.52 -9.07 20.97
C SER A 27 -23.85 -9.85 22.24
N LYS A 28 -24.02 -11.17 22.18
CA LYS A 28 -24.28 -12.00 23.36
C LYS A 28 -23.02 -12.24 24.16
N LYS A 29 -21.90 -12.41 23.46
CA LYS A 29 -20.60 -12.69 24.06
C LYS A 29 -19.75 -11.44 24.23
N CYS A 30 -20.21 -10.30 23.68
CA CYS A 30 -19.52 -9.01 23.71
C CYS A 30 -18.07 -9.09 23.21
N HIS A 31 -17.84 -9.77 22.06
CA HIS A 31 -16.54 -9.81 21.44
C HIS A 31 -16.60 -9.92 19.91
N TRP A 32 -15.51 -9.56 19.29
CA TRP A 32 -15.25 -9.76 17.88
C TRP A 32 -14.62 -11.11 17.60
N THR A 33 -15.04 -11.75 16.53
CA THR A 33 -14.34 -12.85 15.89
C THR A 33 -13.71 -12.33 14.61
N VAL A 34 -12.39 -12.37 14.53
CA VAL A 34 -11.62 -11.94 13.37
C VAL A 34 -11.09 -13.20 12.69
N THR A 35 -11.44 -13.40 11.43
CA THR A 35 -10.91 -14.50 10.61
C THR A 35 -9.88 -13.94 9.64
N ALA A 36 -8.71 -14.56 9.61
CA ALA A 36 -7.62 -14.18 8.73
C ALA A 36 -7.12 -15.39 7.93
N LEU A 37 -6.79 -15.16 6.67
CA LEU A 37 -6.15 -16.14 5.80
C LEU A 37 -4.63 -16.04 5.98
N ASN A 38 -4.01 -17.14 6.36
CA ASN A 38 -2.55 -17.26 6.35
C ASN A 38 -2.08 -17.46 4.91
N GLU A 39 -1.43 -16.45 4.35
CA GLU A 39 -1.02 -16.42 2.93
C GLU A 39 0.07 -17.45 2.60
N LYS A 40 0.80 -17.94 3.59
CA LYS A 40 1.84 -18.97 3.39
C LYS A 40 1.25 -20.38 3.35
N THR A 41 0.25 -20.64 4.19
CA THR A 41 -0.32 -22.00 4.36
C THR A 41 -1.66 -22.17 3.63
N GLY A 42 -2.31 -21.07 3.23
CA GLY A 42 -3.66 -21.07 2.69
C GLY A 42 -4.74 -21.45 3.69
N LYS A 43 -4.43 -21.48 4.99
CA LYS A 43 -5.39 -21.85 6.05
C LYS A 43 -5.95 -20.60 6.73
N GLU A 44 -7.20 -20.71 7.16
CA GLU A 44 -7.83 -19.69 7.99
C GLU A 44 -7.43 -19.84 9.44
N GLU A 45 -7.19 -18.71 10.09
CA GLU A 45 -6.91 -18.58 11.52
C GLU A 45 -7.93 -17.62 12.13
N THR A 46 -8.40 -17.93 13.33
CA THR A 46 -9.45 -17.16 14.00
C THR A 46 -8.92 -16.57 15.30
N PHE A 47 -9.20 -15.30 15.50
CA PHE A 47 -8.81 -14.52 16.68
C PHE A 47 -10.05 -13.97 17.37
N SER A 48 -10.02 -13.83 18.69
CA SER A 48 -11.06 -13.18 19.48
C SER A 48 -10.54 -11.91 20.12
N ALA A 49 -11.30 -10.82 20.03
CA ALA A 49 -10.92 -9.53 20.60
C ALA A 49 -12.13 -8.78 21.17
N GLY A 50 -11.95 -8.08 22.28
CA GLY A 50 -12.96 -7.19 22.83
C GLY A 50 -13.13 -5.90 22.02
N PHE A 51 -12.10 -5.51 21.27
CA PHE A 51 -12.09 -4.31 20.44
C PHE A 51 -11.25 -4.55 19.18
N VAL A 52 -11.70 -4.04 18.03
CA VAL A 52 -10.96 -4.05 16.76
C VAL A 52 -10.75 -2.61 16.31
N PHE A 53 -9.53 -2.29 15.91
CA PHE A 53 -9.17 -0.99 15.37
C PHE A 53 -8.66 -1.16 13.94
N ASN A 54 -9.50 -0.82 12.96
CA ASN A 54 -9.18 -0.96 11.54
C ASN A 54 -8.29 0.20 11.06
N CYS A 55 -7.05 -0.14 10.66
CA CYS A 55 -6.06 0.81 10.17
C CYS A 55 -5.66 0.54 8.71
N THR A 56 -6.53 -0.11 7.93
CA THR A 56 -6.24 -0.55 6.56
C THR A 56 -6.21 0.59 5.54
N GLY A 57 -6.74 1.77 5.90
CA GLY A 57 -6.89 2.87 4.95
C GLY A 57 -7.99 2.58 3.92
N TYR A 58 -7.98 3.33 2.82
CA TYR A 58 -9.01 3.25 1.77
C TYR A 58 -8.45 2.91 0.37
N TYR A 59 -7.16 2.63 0.28
CA TYR A 59 -6.55 2.19 -0.98
C TYR A 59 -6.66 0.67 -1.15
N THR A 60 -6.86 0.24 -2.39
CA THR A 60 -6.72 -1.17 -2.76
C THR A 60 -5.23 -1.52 -2.81
N TYR A 61 -4.82 -2.59 -2.11
CA TYR A 61 -3.41 -3.00 -2.07
C TYR A 61 -2.96 -3.75 -3.33
N ASP A 62 -3.89 -4.45 -3.98
CA ASP A 62 -3.56 -5.34 -5.10
C ASP A 62 -3.20 -4.59 -6.39
N ALA A 63 -3.80 -3.42 -6.63
CA ALA A 63 -3.51 -2.60 -7.81
C ALA A 63 -3.89 -1.14 -7.59
N GLY A 64 -3.11 -0.22 -8.16
CA GLY A 64 -3.50 1.17 -8.30
C GLY A 64 -4.56 1.36 -9.39
N TYR A 65 -5.48 2.28 -9.18
CA TYR A 65 -6.45 2.65 -10.22
C TYR A 65 -5.76 3.46 -11.32
N THR A 66 -5.76 2.93 -12.53
CA THR A 66 -5.34 3.66 -13.72
C THR A 66 -6.57 3.95 -14.59
N PRO A 67 -6.94 5.21 -14.80
CA PRO A 67 -8.06 5.56 -15.66
C PRO A 67 -7.77 5.17 -17.11
N GLU A 68 -8.82 4.94 -17.90
CA GLU A 68 -8.71 4.76 -19.34
C GLU A 68 -8.31 6.09 -20.00
N ILE A 69 -7.09 6.16 -20.48
CA ILE A 69 -6.56 7.35 -21.16
C ILE A 69 -6.44 7.01 -22.64
N PRO A 70 -7.19 7.71 -23.53
CA PRO A 70 -7.12 7.47 -24.96
C PRO A 70 -5.69 7.59 -25.49
N GLY A 71 -5.22 6.54 -26.15
CA GLY A 71 -3.88 6.50 -26.72
C GLY A 71 -2.75 6.10 -25.76
N LEU A 72 -3.02 5.81 -24.50
CA LEU A 72 -2.00 5.36 -23.55
C LEU A 72 -1.29 4.08 -24.03
N SER A 73 -2.00 3.18 -24.70
CA SER A 73 -1.44 1.95 -25.29
C SER A 73 -0.43 2.20 -26.42
N LYS A 74 -0.42 3.40 -27.00
CA LYS A 74 0.54 3.81 -28.05
C LYS A 74 1.80 4.46 -27.46
N PHE A 75 1.78 4.77 -26.17
CA PHE A 75 2.94 5.33 -25.49
C PHE A 75 4.04 4.27 -25.40
N LYS A 76 5.25 4.64 -25.84
CA LYS A 76 6.40 3.71 -25.90
C LYS A 76 7.32 3.81 -24.69
N GLY A 77 7.04 4.70 -23.76
CA GLY A 77 7.77 4.84 -22.51
C GLY A 77 7.13 4.00 -21.41
N ASP A 78 7.74 4.05 -20.24
CA ASP A 78 7.25 3.35 -19.06
C ASP A 78 6.06 4.09 -18.45
N VAL A 79 5.01 3.38 -18.09
CA VAL A 79 3.85 3.89 -17.34
C VAL A 79 3.86 3.25 -15.99
N ILE A 80 4.01 4.07 -14.94
CA ILE A 80 4.17 3.60 -13.58
C ILE A 80 3.08 4.21 -12.70
N HIS A 81 2.35 3.35 -11.99
CA HIS A 81 1.48 3.81 -10.91
C HIS A 81 2.33 3.93 -9.62
N PRO A 82 2.29 5.05 -8.88
CA PRO A 82 3.14 5.25 -7.70
C PRO A 82 2.99 4.19 -6.61
N GLN A 83 1.82 3.57 -6.49
CA GLN A 83 1.55 2.50 -5.54
C GLN A 83 2.33 1.21 -5.88
N GLN A 84 2.76 1.06 -7.12
CA GLN A 84 3.52 -0.08 -7.63
C GLN A 84 4.86 0.38 -8.20
N TRP A 85 5.54 1.26 -7.47
CA TRP A 85 6.84 1.78 -7.90
C TRP A 85 7.86 0.65 -7.96
N PRO A 86 8.52 0.44 -9.12
CA PRO A 86 9.53 -0.61 -9.22
C PRO A 86 10.75 -0.27 -8.37
N GLU A 87 11.26 -1.24 -7.62
CA GLU A 87 12.50 -1.09 -6.88
C GLU A 87 13.65 -0.73 -7.83
N ASN A 88 14.49 0.21 -7.44
CA ASN A 88 15.66 0.65 -8.21
C ASN A 88 15.37 1.17 -9.62
N TYR A 89 14.16 1.69 -9.87
CA TYR A 89 13.84 2.27 -11.16
C TYR A 89 14.63 3.56 -11.41
N ASP A 90 15.51 3.53 -12.42
CA ASP A 90 16.30 4.68 -12.83
C ASP A 90 15.55 5.55 -13.85
N TYR A 91 15.18 6.74 -13.43
CA TYR A 91 14.55 7.76 -14.26
C TYR A 91 15.51 8.90 -14.64
N SER A 92 16.82 8.75 -14.36
CA SER A 92 17.85 9.76 -14.66
C SER A 92 17.84 10.12 -16.14
N GLY A 93 17.83 11.42 -16.43
CA GLY A 93 17.85 11.92 -17.79
C GLY A 93 16.59 11.63 -18.62
N LYS A 94 15.57 11.00 -18.08
CA LYS A 94 14.28 10.78 -18.77
C LYS A 94 13.42 12.05 -18.69
N ARG A 95 12.52 12.20 -19.64
CA ARG A 95 11.43 13.17 -19.57
C ARG A 95 10.27 12.47 -18.86
N VAL A 96 9.85 13.01 -17.73
CA VAL A 96 8.77 12.45 -16.93
C VAL A 96 7.54 13.33 -17.00
N VAL A 97 6.38 12.75 -17.12
CA VAL A 97 5.08 13.40 -17.00
C VAL A 97 4.35 12.78 -15.84
N ILE A 98 3.90 13.61 -14.90
CA ILE A 98 3.12 13.18 -13.75
C ILE A 98 1.68 13.61 -13.99
N MET A 99 0.75 12.64 -13.92
CA MET A 99 -0.68 12.86 -14.08
C MET A 99 -1.37 12.67 -12.73
N GLY A 100 -1.84 13.76 -12.14
CA GLY A 100 -2.52 13.75 -10.85
C GLY A 100 -2.31 15.04 -10.08
N SER A 101 -3.17 15.30 -9.11
CA SER A 101 -3.15 16.50 -8.25
C SER A 101 -3.34 16.18 -6.76
N GLY A 102 -3.40 14.90 -6.40
CA GLY A 102 -3.53 14.44 -5.02
C GLY A 102 -2.22 14.48 -4.25
N ALA A 103 -2.26 14.06 -2.99
CA ALA A 103 -1.10 14.04 -2.08
C ALA A 103 0.12 13.34 -2.68
N THR A 104 -0.09 12.24 -3.39
CA THR A 104 0.99 11.49 -4.05
C THR A 104 1.73 12.34 -5.08
N ALA A 105 1.02 13.06 -5.95
CA ALA A 105 1.67 13.93 -6.93
C ALA A 105 2.43 15.08 -6.26
N VAL A 106 1.83 15.68 -5.22
CA VAL A 106 2.43 16.79 -4.45
C VAL A 106 3.74 16.36 -3.77
N THR A 107 3.84 15.13 -3.31
CA THR A 107 5.06 14.60 -2.68
C THR A 107 6.06 14.04 -3.68
N LEU A 108 5.58 13.43 -4.76
CA LEU A 108 6.42 12.78 -5.77
C LEU A 108 7.23 13.79 -6.59
N VAL A 109 6.60 14.89 -7.01
CA VAL A 109 7.26 15.92 -7.84
C VAL A 109 8.56 16.44 -7.19
N PRO A 110 8.55 17.00 -5.97
CA PRO A 110 9.78 17.47 -5.35
C PRO A 110 10.77 16.34 -5.08
N ALA A 111 10.32 15.16 -4.69
CA ALA A 111 11.20 14.02 -4.43
C ALA A 111 11.98 13.61 -5.69
N MET A 112 11.33 13.62 -6.85
CA MET A 112 11.99 13.28 -8.12
C MET A 112 12.96 14.34 -8.63
N THR A 113 12.87 15.58 -8.15
CA THR A 113 13.80 16.67 -8.57
C THR A 113 15.09 16.69 -7.79
N VAL A 114 15.16 16.01 -6.66
CA VAL A 114 16.32 16.07 -5.74
C VAL A 114 17.40 15.05 -6.11
N GLN A 115 17.04 13.86 -6.62
CA GLN A 115 17.99 12.79 -6.99
C GLN A 115 17.45 11.85 -8.06
N PRO A 116 18.34 11.43 -8.94
CA PRO A 116 18.95 12.24 -9.97
C PRO A 116 17.88 12.89 -10.80
N ALA A 117 17.89 14.19 -10.87
CA ALA A 117 16.82 14.96 -11.50
C ALA A 117 16.50 14.47 -12.92
N PRO A 118 15.23 14.23 -13.26
CA PRO A 118 14.83 13.99 -14.64
C PRO A 118 15.12 15.23 -15.49
N LYS A 119 15.28 15.07 -16.78
CA LYS A 119 15.55 16.20 -17.69
C LYS A 119 14.41 17.23 -17.69
N ARG A 120 13.17 16.78 -17.47
CA ARG A 120 11.96 17.62 -17.33
C ARG A 120 10.89 16.83 -16.60
N ILE A 121 10.12 17.51 -15.77
CA ILE A 121 8.90 17.03 -15.13
C ILE A 121 7.70 17.75 -15.74
#